data_cb41bf937f0b8812c488c387cb969cb0
#
_entry.id   cb41bf937f0b8812c488c387cb969cb0
#
_cell.length_a   1.000
_cell.length_b   1.000
_cell.length_c   1.000
_cell.angle_alpha   90.00
_cell.angle_beta   90.00
_cell.angle_gamma   90.00
#
_symmetry.space_group_name_H-M   'P 1'
#
loop_
_entity.id
_entity.type
_entity.pdbx_description
1 polymer ?
#
loop_
_entity_poly.entity_id
_entity_poly.type
_entity_poly.pdbx_seq_one_letter_code
_entity_poly.pdbx_strand_id
1 'polypeptide(L)'
;MNRHSVNPWIVLVIICFAQFMVVLDATIVNVAIYNIKSALHFGSDASLQWVVTSYTLFFAGFLLLGGRVGDLLGRKRFFLVGLVVFTVASLLDGIATSSGQLIAFRALQGLGAALISPAALSIISTTFAEGKERARALGVWAAIAIGGSAVGLVLGGALTQSLSWRWIFFINVPVGILTLLAAVRFVPESKDEHEHKGYDLAGAVTVTAGLMALVYGLAHSSAHGWSSTWTVVPFIAAAILLAAFVLIETRSVEPLVRLSIFRVRSLLTANLAMFLAFSGMFAMFFFNSLYIREALGFGALKTGLAFLPFTGGVMVSAGIASGLAPKIGVRPVAAVGMILTVIAMILFARMPVDGSYATDLLPGLLIGSLGMGAIFMPITLMATTGLKDSDQGLASGLFNTSQQVGGALGLAILSTIATSHTANQKVVADAVHGFHYAFAGAAVFVALSLVVMVALLRAHHVAQIQAEAAEGGAVPVA
;
A
#
# COMPACT_ATOMS: atom_id res chain seq x y z
N MET A 1 20.56 -28.02 20.02
CA MET A 1 21.14 -26.68 19.93
C MET A 1 20.07 -25.68 20.39
N ASN A 2 20.28 -25.00 21.52
CA ASN A 2 19.36 -24.02 22.08
C ASN A 2 19.12 -22.90 21.07
N ARG A 3 17.94 -22.87 20.45
CA ARG A 3 17.46 -21.68 19.74
C ARG A 3 17.20 -20.63 20.82
N HIS A 4 18.14 -19.70 21.02
CA HIS A 4 17.85 -18.49 21.76
C HIS A 4 16.60 -17.87 21.09
N SER A 5 15.51 -17.81 21.83
CA SER A 5 14.28 -17.18 21.37
C SER A 5 14.57 -15.72 21.10
N VAL A 6 14.67 -15.35 19.82
CA VAL A 6 14.85 -13.96 19.44
C VAL A 6 13.64 -13.18 19.92
N ASN A 7 13.86 -12.03 20.55
CA ASN A 7 12.77 -11.18 20.99
C ASN A 7 11.91 -10.76 19.77
N PRO A 8 10.59 -11.07 19.74
CA PRO A 8 9.69 -10.74 18.64
C PRO A 8 9.71 -9.24 18.26
N TRP A 9 9.93 -8.36 19.23
CA TRP A 9 9.98 -6.91 19.01
C TRP A 9 11.21 -6.48 18.21
N ILE A 10 12.35 -7.20 18.31
CA ILE A 10 13.51 -6.96 17.45
C ILE A 10 13.17 -7.31 16.00
N VAL A 11 12.48 -8.43 15.79
CA VAL A 11 12.00 -8.83 14.46
C VAL A 11 11.08 -7.74 13.89
N LEU A 12 10.13 -7.24 14.69
CA LEU A 12 9.23 -6.17 14.28
C LEU A 12 9.99 -4.90 13.85
N VAL A 13 10.98 -4.47 14.61
CA VAL A 13 11.80 -3.29 14.28
C VAL A 13 12.48 -3.46 12.91
N ILE A 14 13.08 -4.63 12.66
CA ILE A 14 13.73 -4.94 11.37
C ILE A 14 12.74 -4.88 10.21
N ILE A 15 11.57 -5.51 10.39
CA ILE A 15 10.50 -5.52 9.39
C ILE A 15 9.97 -4.10 9.14
N CYS A 16 9.81 -3.30 10.19
CA CYS A 16 9.39 -1.90 10.09
C CYS A 16 10.40 -1.03 9.33
N PHE A 17 11.71 -1.25 9.51
CA PHE A 17 12.73 -0.54 8.72
C PHE A 17 12.64 -0.89 7.23
N ALA A 18 12.44 -2.16 6.88
CA ALA A 18 12.25 -2.56 5.50
C ALA A 18 10.99 -1.94 4.89
N GLN A 19 9.86 -1.98 5.60
CA GLN A 19 8.60 -1.38 5.13
C GLN A 19 8.70 0.15 5.02
N PHE A 20 9.35 0.79 5.99
CA PHE A 20 9.62 2.23 5.94
C PHE A 20 10.41 2.61 4.68
N MET A 21 11.47 1.85 4.36
CA MET A 21 12.30 2.05 3.17
C MET A 21 11.46 1.93 1.88
N VAL A 22 10.60 0.92 1.77
CA VAL A 22 9.71 0.72 0.61
C VAL A 22 8.73 1.89 0.43
N VAL A 23 8.11 2.34 1.52
CA VAL A 23 7.10 3.42 1.47
C VAL A 23 7.76 4.78 1.26
N LEU A 24 8.90 5.02 1.92
CA LEU A 24 9.70 6.23 1.73
C LEU A 24 10.10 6.37 0.27
N ASP A 25 10.63 5.31 -0.33
CA ASP A 25 11.05 5.30 -1.73
C ASP A 25 9.91 5.59 -2.71
N ALA A 26 8.73 5.00 -2.49
CA ALA A 26 7.56 5.24 -3.32
C ALA A 26 7.11 6.72 -3.31
N THR A 27 7.38 7.47 -2.25
CA THR A 27 6.92 8.85 -2.08
C THR A 27 7.99 9.89 -2.35
N ILE A 28 9.24 9.60 -2.00
CA ILE A 28 10.36 10.54 -2.10
C ILE A 28 10.64 10.97 -3.55
N VAL A 29 10.43 10.08 -4.52
CA VAL A 29 10.64 10.32 -5.95
C VAL A 29 9.75 11.44 -6.48
N ASN A 30 8.50 11.57 -5.96
CA ASN A 30 7.55 12.59 -6.42
C ASN A 30 8.07 14.01 -6.22
N VAL A 31 8.87 14.26 -5.18
CA VAL A 31 9.45 15.58 -4.92
C VAL A 31 10.60 15.89 -5.87
N ALA A 32 11.39 14.88 -6.22
CA ALA A 32 12.58 15.01 -7.07
C ALA A 32 12.26 14.93 -8.57
N ILE A 33 11.02 14.67 -8.96
CA ILE A 33 10.65 14.32 -10.34
C ILE A 33 11.07 15.37 -11.38
N TYR A 34 10.96 16.65 -11.04
CA TYR A 34 11.38 17.74 -11.93
C TYR A 34 12.90 17.86 -12.07
N ASN A 35 13.65 17.58 -10.99
CA ASN A 35 15.11 17.58 -11.01
C ASN A 35 15.62 16.39 -11.84
N ILE A 36 14.95 15.24 -11.74
CA ILE A 36 15.22 14.04 -12.56
C ILE A 36 14.97 14.36 -14.04
N LYS A 37 13.84 15.03 -14.37
CA LYS A 37 13.48 15.42 -15.73
C LYS A 37 14.60 16.20 -16.42
N SER A 38 15.09 17.24 -15.75
CA SER A 38 16.14 18.11 -16.29
C SER A 38 17.49 17.40 -16.38
N ALA A 39 17.86 16.61 -15.36
CA ALA A 39 19.16 15.96 -15.28
C ALA A 39 19.34 14.79 -16.28
N LEU A 40 18.28 14.03 -16.55
CA LEU A 40 18.31 12.88 -17.48
C LEU A 40 17.64 13.16 -18.83
N HIS A 41 17.33 14.45 -19.12
CA HIS A 41 16.82 14.93 -20.41
C HIS A 41 15.60 14.15 -20.90
N PHE A 42 14.59 13.93 -20.03
CA PHE A 42 13.34 13.30 -20.42
C PHE A 42 12.61 14.14 -21.47
N GLY A 43 12.32 13.53 -22.63
CA GLY A 43 11.75 14.22 -23.78
C GLY A 43 10.28 14.65 -23.62
N SER A 44 9.54 14.03 -22.67
CA SER A 44 8.12 14.35 -22.40
C SER A 44 7.75 14.04 -20.97
N ASP A 45 6.67 14.67 -20.47
CA ASP A 45 6.11 14.34 -19.16
C ASP A 45 5.58 12.89 -19.09
N ALA A 46 5.07 12.37 -20.21
CA ALA A 46 4.64 10.98 -20.31
C ALA A 46 5.81 9.98 -20.10
N SER A 47 6.99 10.27 -20.67
CA SER A 47 8.17 9.44 -20.43
C SER A 47 8.68 9.56 -18.98
N LEU A 48 8.55 10.74 -18.37
CA LEU A 48 8.93 10.99 -16.99
C LEU A 48 8.05 10.20 -15.99
N GLN A 49 6.75 10.09 -16.26
CA GLN A 49 5.83 9.30 -15.44
C GLN A 49 6.24 7.84 -15.30
N TRP A 50 6.97 7.29 -16.29
CA TRP A 50 7.47 5.92 -16.23
C TRP A 50 8.43 5.67 -15.06
N VAL A 51 9.07 6.69 -14.51
CA VAL A 51 9.91 6.56 -13.32
C VAL A 51 9.10 6.10 -12.10
N VAL A 52 7.85 6.56 -11.98
CA VAL A 52 6.93 6.14 -10.91
C VAL A 52 6.13 4.90 -11.34
N THR A 53 5.63 4.90 -12.57
CA THR A 53 4.76 3.84 -13.09
C THR A 53 5.46 2.49 -13.16
N SER A 54 6.74 2.43 -13.59
CA SER A 54 7.47 1.17 -13.67
C SER A 54 7.65 0.51 -12.29
N TYR A 55 7.98 1.28 -11.27
CA TYR A 55 8.02 0.80 -9.89
C TYR A 55 6.66 0.24 -9.45
N THR A 56 5.60 1.03 -9.59
CA THR A 56 4.25 0.65 -9.16
C THR A 56 3.73 -0.58 -9.91
N LEU A 57 4.02 -0.66 -11.21
CA LEU A 57 3.62 -1.76 -12.08
C LEU A 57 4.24 -3.09 -11.63
N PHE A 58 5.55 -3.12 -11.42
CA PHE A 58 6.25 -4.31 -10.95
C PHE A 58 5.89 -4.62 -9.50
N PHE A 59 5.78 -3.61 -8.65
CA PHE A 59 5.34 -3.79 -7.27
C PHE A 59 3.96 -4.45 -7.21
N ALA A 60 2.94 -3.86 -7.83
CA ALA A 60 1.57 -4.39 -7.79
C ALA A 60 1.44 -5.75 -8.50
N GLY A 61 2.09 -5.93 -9.65
CA GLY A 61 2.01 -7.15 -10.44
C GLY A 61 2.58 -8.38 -9.74
N PHE A 62 3.69 -8.20 -8.99
CA PHE A 62 4.39 -9.30 -8.32
C PHE A 62 3.99 -9.51 -6.85
N LEU A 63 3.13 -8.65 -6.26
CA LEU A 63 2.74 -8.76 -4.85
C LEU A 63 2.15 -10.13 -4.48
N LEU A 64 1.23 -10.62 -5.29
CA LEU A 64 0.56 -11.90 -5.04
C LEU A 64 1.54 -13.07 -5.13
N LEU A 65 2.36 -13.05 -6.18
CA LEU A 65 3.41 -14.05 -6.39
C LEU A 65 4.43 -14.02 -5.24
N GLY A 66 4.89 -12.82 -4.84
CA GLY A 66 5.83 -12.64 -3.75
C GLY A 66 5.32 -13.19 -2.42
N GLY A 67 4.03 -13.01 -2.12
CA GLY A 67 3.39 -13.57 -0.93
C GLY A 67 3.38 -15.09 -0.95
N ARG A 68 2.91 -15.69 -2.03
CA ARG A 68 2.78 -17.16 -2.13
C ARG A 68 4.13 -17.87 -2.19
N VAL A 69 5.05 -17.36 -2.99
CA VAL A 69 6.40 -17.95 -3.11
C VAL A 69 7.16 -17.83 -1.78
N GLY A 70 6.93 -16.77 -1.02
CA GLY A 70 7.45 -16.60 0.33
C GLY A 70 6.99 -17.69 1.30
N ASP A 71 5.71 -18.09 1.25
CA ASP A 71 5.21 -19.20 2.06
C ASP A 71 5.85 -20.55 1.68
N LEU A 72 6.02 -20.81 0.38
CA LEU A 72 6.53 -22.08 -0.15
C LEU A 72 8.03 -22.28 0.08
N LEU A 73 8.83 -21.24 -0.20
CA LEU A 73 10.29 -21.31 -0.21
C LEU A 73 10.95 -20.76 1.05
N GLY A 74 10.18 -20.11 1.92
CA GLY A 74 10.62 -19.54 3.18
C GLY A 74 10.53 -18.02 3.21
N ARG A 75 9.78 -17.51 4.19
CA ARG A 75 9.47 -16.08 4.34
C ARG A 75 10.70 -15.23 4.56
N LYS A 76 11.62 -15.68 5.43
CA LYS A 76 12.90 -15.00 5.64
C LYS A 76 13.72 -14.92 4.37
N ARG A 77 13.85 -16.05 3.65
CA ARG A 77 14.66 -16.09 2.41
C ARG A 77 14.15 -15.09 1.39
N PHE A 78 12.82 -15.06 1.16
CA PHE A 78 12.21 -14.14 0.21
C PHE A 78 12.31 -12.69 0.67
N PHE A 79 12.15 -12.41 1.95
CA PHE A 79 12.39 -11.11 2.54
C PHE A 79 13.84 -10.63 2.30
N LEU A 80 14.84 -11.50 2.52
CA LEU A 80 16.25 -11.19 2.28
C LEU A 80 16.53 -10.96 0.78
N VAL A 81 16.00 -11.80 -0.11
CA VAL A 81 16.13 -11.59 -1.57
C VAL A 81 15.51 -10.27 -1.98
N GLY A 82 14.32 -9.94 -1.48
CA GLY A 82 13.66 -8.66 -1.72
C GLY A 82 14.51 -7.47 -1.26
N LEU A 83 15.10 -7.55 -0.05
CA LEU A 83 16.00 -6.51 0.47
C LEU A 83 17.24 -6.33 -0.40
N VAL A 84 17.86 -7.42 -0.86
CA VAL A 84 19.02 -7.35 -1.76
C VAL A 84 18.64 -6.71 -3.08
N VAL A 85 17.57 -7.19 -3.73
CA VAL A 85 17.09 -6.66 -5.02
C VAL A 85 16.74 -5.18 -4.88
N PHE A 86 16.00 -4.79 -3.85
CA PHE A 86 15.60 -3.41 -3.63
C PHE A 86 16.82 -2.50 -3.39
N THR A 87 17.75 -2.93 -2.53
CA THR A 87 18.94 -2.13 -2.18
C THR A 87 19.87 -1.95 -3.37
N VAL A 88 20.12 -3.02 -4.13
CA VAL A 88 20.93 -2.97 -5.35
C VAL A 88 20.25 -2.10 -6.42
N ALA A 89 18.95 -2.26 -6.64
CA ALA A 89 18.20 -1.44 -7.58
C ALA A 89 18.25 0.04 -7.18
N SER A 90 18.12 0.36 -5.89
CA SER A 90 18.21 1.74 -5.40
C SER A 90 19.62 2.34 -5.62
N LEU A 91 20.66 1.55 -5.44
CA LEU A 91 22.03 1.98 -5.80
C LEU A 91 22.14 2.28 -7.30
N LEU A 92 21.59 1.39 -8.15
CA LEU A 92 21.58 1.56 -9.61
C LEU A 92 20.77 2.78 -10.04
N ASP A 93 19.61 3.05 -9.40
CA ASP A 93 18.83 4.27 -9.62
C ASP A 93 19.65 5.52 -9.35
N GLY A 94 20.42 5.54 -8.25
CA GLY A 94 21.27 6.67 -7.88
C GLY A 94 22.42 6.94 -8.85
N ILE A 95 22.93 5.92 -9.53
CA ILE A 95 24.01 6.06 -10.51
C ILE A 95 23.52 6.12 -11.97
N ALA A 96 22.19 6.06 -12.22
CA ALA A 96 21.64 6.10 -13.57
C ALA A 96 22.07 7.35 -14.34
N THR A 97 22.47 7.15 -15.61
CA THR A 97 22.95 8.21 -16.52
C THR A 97 21.98 8.47 -17.66
N SER A 98 20.94 7.64 -17.84
CA SER A 98 19.91 7.82 -18.86
C SER A 98 18.51 7.54 -18.30
N SER A 99 17.48 8.08 -18.95
CA SER A 99 16.08 7.86 -18.60
C SER A 99 15.69 6.38 -18.68
N GLY A 100 16.14 5.65 -19.69
CA GLY A 100 15.87 4.20 -19.86
C GLY A 100 16.48 3.37 -18.74
N GLN A 101 17.71 3.67 -18.31
CA GLN A 101 18.34 3.00 -17.16
C GLN A 101 17.52 3.23 -15.88
N LEU A 102 17.15 4.46 -15.60
CA LEU A 102 16.37 4.79 -14.41
C LEU A 102 15.04 4.04 -14.40
N ILE A 103 14.30 4.03 -15.52
CA ILE A 103 13.02 3.30 -15.63
C ILE A 103 13.21 1.80 -15.40
N ALA A 104 14.25 1.18 -15.99
CA ALA A 104 14.53 -0.24 -15.81
C ALA A 104 14.91 -0.59 -14.36
N PHE A 105 15.73 0.23 -13.73
CA PHE A 105 16.13 0.01 -12.33
C PHE A 105 14.96 0.24 -11.36
N ARG A 106 14.09 1.21 -11.63
CA ARG A 106 12.83 1.41 -10.90
C ARG A 106 11.91 0.19 -11.00
N ALA A 107 11.80 -0.46 -12.17
CA ALA A 107 11.05 -1.70 -12.32
C ALA A 107 11.65 -2.82 -11.44
N LEU A 108 12.98 -2.96 -11.43
CA LEU A 108 13.69 -3.92 -10.58
C LEU A 108 13.47 -3.61 -9.08
N GLN A 109 13.48 -2.34 -8.69
CA GLN A 109 13.23 -1.91 -7.33
C GLN A 109 11.79 -2.22 -6.90
N GLY A 110 10.80 -2.01 -7.78
CA GLY A 110 9.41 -2.42 -7.58
C GLY A 110 9.25 -3.92 -7.36
N LEU A 111 9.99 -4.75 -8.10
CA LEU A 111 10.06 -6.19 -7.86
C LEU A 111 10.60 -6.51 -6.45
N GLY A 112 11.69 -5.87 -6.03
CA GLY A 112 12.22 -6.02 -4.67
C GLY A 112 11.20 -5.68 -3.60
N ALA A 113 10.48 -4.57 -3.77
CA ALA A 113 9.39 -4.14 -2.88
C ALA A 113 8.26 -5.17 -2.80
N ALA A 114 7.89 -5.79 -3.96
CA ALA A 114 6.85 -6.82 -4.03
C ALA A 114 7.21 -8.11 -3.26
N LEU A 115 8.49 -8.40 -3.11
CA LEU A 115 8.95 -9.51 -2.27
C LEU A 115 9.00 -9.13 -0.79
N ILE A 116 9.37 -7.89 -0.46
CA ILE A 116 9.50 -7.40 0.92
C ILE A 116 8.13 -7.30 1.59
N SER A 117 7.17 -6.58 0.99
CA SER A 117 5.93 -6.16 1.68
C SER A 117 5.05 -7.31 2.14
N PRO A 118 4.70 -8.33 1.31
CA PRO A 118 3.90 -9.45 1.80
C PRO A 118 4.68 -10.35 2.75
N ALA A 119 5.99 -10.56 2.53
CA ALA A 119 6.84 -11.31 3.45
C ALA A 119 6.92 -10.61 4.82
N ALA A 120 7.06 -9.29 4.85
CA ALA A 120 7.07 -8.48 6.07
C ALA A 120 5.80 -8.70 6.89
N LEU A 121 4.63 -8.56 6.29
CA LEU A 121 3.34 -8.77 6.97
C LEU A 121 3.16 -10.22 7.43
N SER A 122 3.56 -11.18 6.60
CA SER A 122 3.50 -12.62 6.92
C SER A 122 4.43 -12.96 8.10
N ILE A 123 5.67 -12.42 8.14
CA ILE A 123 6.59 -12.63 9.26
C ILE A 123 6.02 -12.05 10.56
N ILE A 124 5.41 -10.87 10.54
CA ILE A 124 4.75 -10.29 11.72
C ILE A 124 3.62 -11.23 12.19
N SER A 125 2.76 -11.67 11.27
CA SER A 125 1.60 -12.50 11.61
C SER A 125 1.98 -13.86 12.20
N THR A 126 3.14 -14.42 11.82
CA THR A 126 3.64 -15.70 12.35
C THR A 126 4.58 -15.56 13.55
N THR A 127 5.18 -14.39 13.76
CA THR A 127 6.06 -14.12 14.90
C THR A 127 5.28 -13.79 16.16
N PHE A 128 4.16 -13.09 16.04
CA PHE A 128 3.33 -12.68 17.16
C PHE A 128 2.08 -13.56 17.27
N ALA A 129 1.85 -14.14 18.44
CA ALA A 129 0.64 -14.88 18.74
C ALA A 129 -0.61 -13.99 18.56
N GLU A 130 -1.72 -14.60 18.18
CA GLU A 130 -2.98 -13.88 18.05
C GLU A 130 -3.39 -13.19 19.36
N GLY A 131 -4.03 -12.03 19.24
CA GLY A 131 -4.44 -11.23 20.38
C GLY A 131 -3.74 -9.89 20.50
N LYS A 132 -3.50 -9.44 21.74
CA LYS A 132 -3.01 -8.07 22.03
C LYS A 132 -1.62 -7.75 21.44
N GLU A 133 -0.72 -8.74 21.43
CA GLU A 133 0.64 -8.51 20.95
C GLU A 133 0.68 -8.34 19.44
N ARG A 134 -0.01 -9.22 18.67
CA ARG A 134 -0.15 -9.08 17.22
C ARG A 134 -0.84 -7.76 16.85
N ALA A 135 -1.90 -7.39 17.57
CA ALA A 135 -2.61 -6.13 17.36
C ALA A 135 -1.67 -4.91 17.54
N ARG A 136 -0.81 -4.93 18.58
CA ARG A 136 0.19 -3.88 18.79
C ARG A 136 1.25 -3.86 17.70
N ALA A 137 1.76 -5.03 17.30
CA ALA A 137 2.76 -5.15 16.24
C ALA A 137 2.22 -4.62 14.90
N LEU A 138 0.99 -4.98 14.53
CA LEU A 138 0.32 -4.49 13.34
C LEU A 138 0.00 -2.98 13.42
N GLY A 139 -0.31 -2.46 14.62
CA GLY A 139 -0.48 -1.03 14.84
C GLY A 139 0.81 -0.24 14.60
N VAL A 140 1.96 -0.73 15.10
CA VAL A 140 3.27 -0.14 14.84
C VAL A 140 3.62 -0.21 13.35
N TRP A 141 3.40 -1.37 12.73
CA TRP A 141 3.65 -1.56 11.29
C TRP A 141 2.80 -0.62 10.43
N ALA A 142 1.50 -0.46 10.76
CA ALA A 142 0.60 0.46 10.08
C ALA A 142 1.07 1.92 10.22
N ALA A 143 1.47 2.33 11.43
CA ALA A 143 1.97 3.67 11.69
C ALA A 143 3.24 3.97 10.88
N ILE A 144 4.17 3.02 10.79
CA ILE A 144 5.40 3.14 9.99
C ILE A 144 5.10 3.19 8.50
N ALA A 145 4.19 2.34 8.00
CA ALA A 145 3.79 2.32 6.59
C ALA A 145 3.22 3.69 6.15
N ILE A 146 2.46 4.34 7.00
CA ILE A 146 1.87 5.65 6.69
C ILE A 146 2.84 6.80 6.99
N GLY A 147 3.55 6.72 8.13
CA GLY A 147 4.56 7.71 8.53
C GLY A 147 5.69 7.85 7.53
N GLY A 148 6.10 6.73 6.93
CA GLY A 148 7.15 6.68 5.91
C GLY A 148 6.85 7.59 4.70
N SER A 149 5.59 7.73 4.32
CA SER A 149 5.22 8.57 3.17
C SER A 149 5.46 10.06 3.43
N ALA A 150 5.10 10.57 4.60
CA ALA A 150 5.33 11.98 4.93
C ALA A 150 6.82 12.28 5.16
N VAL A 151 7.52 11.37 5.83
CA VAL A 151 8.98 11.47 5.99
C VAL A 151 9.66 11.47 4.62
N GLY A 152 9.19 10.65 3.67
CA GLY A 152 9.68 10.60 2.30
C GLY A 152 9.56 11.95 1.58
N LEU A 153 8.43 12.63 1.70
CA LEU A 153 8.22 13.95 1.10
C LEU A 153 9.19 15.01 1.69
N VAL A 154 9.35 15.03 3.02
CA VAL A 154 10.24 15.99 3.70
C VAL A 154 11.71 15.72 3.37
N LEU A 155 12.15 14.46 3.51
CA LEU A 155 13.53 14.07 3.19
C LEU A 155 13.82 14.25 1.71
N GLY A 156 12.86 13.94 0.83
CA GLY A 156 12.99 14.16 -0.60
C GLY A 156 13.25 15.61 -0.95
N GLY A 157 12.50 16.53 -0.34
CA GLY A 157 12.70 17.96 -0.49
C GLY A 157 14.08 18.43 0.01
N ALA A 158 14.45 17.99 1.23
CA ALA A 158 15.72 18.36 1.84
C ALA A 158 16.92 17.82 1.04
N LEU A 159 16.93 16.52 0.71
CA LEU A 159 18.03 15.89 -0.04
C LEU A 159 18.17 16.45 -1.46
N THR A 160 17.07 16.69 -2.15
CA THR A 160 17.08 17.21 -3.52
C THR A 160 17.56 18.66 -3.55
N GLN A 161 17.21 19.47 -2.54
CA GLN A 161 17.65 20.86 -2.44
C GLN A 161 19.11 21.01 -1.99
N SER A 162 19.54 20.23 -0.99
CA SER A 162 20.86 20.41 -0.35
C SER A 162 21.98 19.64 -1.04
N LEU A 163 21.68 18.52 -1.68
CA LEU A 163 22.67 17.64 -2.30
C LEU A 163 22.39 17.43 -3.78
N SER A 164 21.63 16.40 -4.13
CA SER A 164 21.13 16.15 -5.48
C SER A 164 19.97 15.15 -5.44
N TRP A 165 19.18 15.06 -6.51
CA TRP A 165 18.11 14.10 -6.64
C TRP A 165 18.59 12.64 -6.48
N ARG A 166 19.84 12.33 -6.76
CA ARG A 166 20.42 10.98 -6.64
C ARG A 166 20.40 10.46 -5.20
N TRP A 167 20.50 11.35 -4.22
CA TRP A 167 20.51 11.00 -2.81
C TRP A 167 19.19 10.46 -2.29
N ILE A 168 18.06 10.72 -3.00
CA ILE A 168 16.79 10.09 -2.64
C ILE A 168 16.84 8.55 -2.78
N PHE A 169 17.69 8.06 -3.67
CA PHE A 169 17.94 6.63 -3.85
C PHE A 169 19.08 6.13 -2.96
N PHE A 170 20.18 6.87 -2.88
CA PHE A 170 21.33 6.45 -2.06
C PHE A 170 21.00 6.31 -0.58
N ILE A 171 20.02 7.02 -0.04
CA ILE A 171 19.59 6.91 1.37
C ILE A 171 19.09 5.49 1.71
N ASN A 172 18.52 4.78 0.73
CA ASN A 172 18.03 3.41 0.91
C ASN A 172 19.18 2.40 1.05
N VAL A 173 20.36 2.70 0.52
CA VAL A 173 21.49 1.75 0.49
C VAL A 173 22.00 1.43 1.90
N PRO A 174 22.40 2.39 2.74
CA PRO A 174 22.83 2.10 4.10
C PRO A 174 21.71 1.48 4.94
N VAL A 175 20.47 1.96 4.80
CA VAL A 175 19.31 1.39 5.52
C VAL A 175 19.08 -0.06 5.11
N GLY A 176 19.11 -0.35 3.79
CA GLY A 176 18.93 -1.68 3.25
C GLY A 176 20.02 -2.65 3.71
N ILE A 177 21.30 -2.24 3.69
CA ILE A 177 22.41 -3.06 4.17
C ILE A 177 22.27 -3.38 5.66
N LEU A 178 22.01 -2.36 6.50
CA LEU A 178 21.83 -2.57 7.94
C LEU A 178 20.63 -3.47 8.24
N THR A 179 19.51 -3.26 7.55
CA THR A 179 18.32 -4.09 7.68
C THR A 179 18.58 -5.52 7.23
N LEU A 180 19.31 -5.72 6.13
CA LEU A 180 19.70 -7.03 5.61
C LEU A 180 20.58 -7.79 6.64
N LEU A 181 21.62 -7.17 7.18
CA LEU A 181 22.51 -7.76 8.17
C LEU A 181 21.74 -8.14 9.45
N ALA A 182 20.87 -7.24 9.92
CA ALA A 182 20.01 -7.51 11.07
C ALA A 182 19.01 -8.64 10.78
N ALA A 183 18.40 -8.66 9.59
CA ALA A 183 17.46 -9.70 9.22
C ALA A 183 18.10 -11.10 9.11
N VAL A 184 19.30 -11.18 8.53
CA VAL A 184 20.07 -12.44 8.48
C VAL A 184 20.27 -13.01 9.88
N ARG A 185 20.60 -12.14 10.86
CA ARG A 185 20.94 -12.55 12.22
C ARG A 185 19.73 -12.84 13.11
N PHE A 186 18.64 -12.04 13.00
CA PHE A 186 17.59 -12.02 14.00
C PHE A 186 16.22 -12.51 13.49
N VAL A 187 15.93 -12.46 12.18
CA VAL A 187 14.65 -12.95 11.68
C VAL A 187 14.70 -14.48 11.63
N PRO A 188 13.75 -15.19 12.26
CA PRO A 188 13.67 -16.66 12.16
C PRO A 188 13.17 -17.08 10.77
N GLU A 189 13.61 -18.25 10.29
CA GLU A 189 13.03 -18.85 9.09
C GLU A 189 11.71 -19.51 9.44
N SER A 190 10.72 -19.27 8.62
CA SER A 190 9.43 -19.97 8.67
C SER A 190 8.95 -20.24 7.25
N LYS A 191 8.49 -21.46 7.02
CA LYS A 191 7.93 -21.91 5.75
C LYS A 191 6.82 -22.90 6.00
N ASP A 192 6.00 -23.14 5.00
CA ASP A 192 5.05 -24.25 5.02
C ASP A 192 5.84 -25.57 5.03
N GLU A 193 5.55 -26.47 5.98
CA GLU A 193 6.25 -27.75 6.14
C GLU A 193 5.69 -28.85 5.22
N HIS A 194 4.61 -28.57 4.48
CA HIS A 194 4.04 -29.54 3.56
C HIS A 194 4.93 -29.71 2.34
N GLU A 195 5.17 -30.95 1.94
CA GLU A 195 5.86 -31.28 0.68
C GLU A 195 4.97 -30.85 -0.50
N HIS A 196 5.43 -29.84 -1.25
CA HIS A 196 4.76 -29.41 -2.47
C HIS A 196 5.23 -30.25 -3.66
N LYS A 197 4.29 -30.86 -4.38
CA LYS A 197 4.57 -31.72 -5.56
C LYS A 197 4.76 -30.92 -6.86
N GLY A 198 4.53 -29.61 -6.85
CA GLY A 198 4.67 -28.78 -8.04
C GLY A 198 4.49 -27.28 -7.77
N TYR A 199 4.80 -26.49 -8.78
CA TYR A 199 4.58 -25.03 -8.76
C TYR A 199 3.61 -24.69 -9.89
N ASP A 200 2.54 -23.92 -9.57
CA ASP A 200 1.63 -23.40 -10.60
C ASP A 200 2.26 -22.23 -11.34
N LEU A 201 3.16 -22.54 -12.27
CA LEU A 201 3.83 -21.53 -13.08
C LEU A 201 2.85 -20.81 -14.03
N ALA A 202 1.84 -21.54 -14.53
CA ALA A 202 0.84 -20.96 -15.41
C ALA A 202 -0.08 -19.97 -14.67
N GLY A 203 -0.52 -20.32 -13.47
CA GLY A 203 -1.24 -19.41 -12.58
C GLY A 203 -0.40 -18.18 -12.22
N ALA A 204 0.88 -18.40 -11.87
CA ALA A 204 1.79 -17.31 -11.53
C ALA A 204 1.99 -16.31 -12.70
N VAL A 205 2.21 -16.79 -13.90
CA VAL A 205 2.40 -15.94 -15.09
C VAL A 205 1.10 -15.21 -15.45
N THR A 206 -0.03 -15.88 -15.42
CA THR A 206 -1.32 -15.28 -15.82
C THR A 206 -1.79 -14.23 -14.82
N VAL A 207 -1.68 -14.46 -13.50
CA VAL A 207 -2.07 -13.45 -12.51
C VAL A 207 -1.13 -12.25 -12.53
N THR A 208 0.18 -12.48 -12.61
CA THR A 208 1.17 -11.40 -12.65
C THR A 208 0.98 -10.53 -13.90
N ALA A 209 0.92 -11.15 -15.08
CA ALA A 209 0.69 -10.43 -16.33
C ALA A 209 -0.68 -9.73 -16.36
N GLY A 210 -1.72 -10.37 -15.81
CA GLY A 210 -3.07 -9.80 -15.70
C GLY A 210 -3.11 -8.57 -14.79
N LEU A 211 -2.48 -8.62 -13.61
CA LEU A 211 -2.37 -7.48 -12.71
C LEU A 211 -1.51 -6.35 -13.31
N MET A 212 -0.40 -6.69 -13.97
CA MET A 212 0.42 -5.70 -14.67
C MET A 212 -0.37 -5.01 -15.79
N ALA A 213 -1.11 -5.76 -16.60
CA ALA A 213 -1.97 -5.19 -17.64
C ALA A 213 -3.06 -4.29 -17.05
N LEU A 214 -3.67 -4.69 -15.93
CA LEU A 214 -4.67 -3.90 -15.22
C LEU A 214 -4.09 -2.56 -14.74
N VAL A 215 -2.98 -2.60 -14.00
CA VAL A 215 -2.32 -1.40 -13.47
C VAL A 215 -1.79 -0.51 -14.58
N TYR A 216 -1.27 -1.10 -15.66
CA TYR A 216 -0.85 -0.35 -16.84
C TYR A 216 -2.03 0.41 -17.49
N GLY A 217 -3.17 -0.27 -17.70
CA GLY A 217 -4.39 0.36 -18.23
C GLY A 217 -4.89 1.49 -17.34
N LEU A 218 -4.89 1.29 -16.00
CA LEU A 218 -5.26 2.32 -15.03
C LEU A 218 -4.33 3.54 -15.07
N ALA A 219 -3.03 3.31 -15.14
CA ALA A 219 -2.05 4.41 -15.22
C ALA A 219 -2.21 5.25 -16.51
N HIS A 220 -2.60 4.61 -17.63
CA HIS A 220 -2.78 5.30 -18.91
C HIS A 220 -4.16 5.93 -19.07
N SER A 221 -5.18 5.50 -18.31
CA SER A 221 -6.55 6.04 -18.41
C SER A 221 -6.62 7.53 -18.08
N SER A 222 -5.83 8.00 -17.11
CA SER A 222 -5.77 9.41 -16.72
C SER A 222 -5.05 10.30 -17.76
N ALA A 223 -4.07 9.74 -18.49
CA ALA A 223 -3.28 10.49 -19.47
C ALA A 223 -3.88 10.47 -20.89
N HIS A 224 -4.49 9.35 -21.30
CA HIS A 224 -4.96 9.12 -22.67
C HIS A 224 -6.49 8.97 -22.77
N GLY A 225 -7.20 8.98 -21.64
CA GLY A 225 -8.64 8.76 -21.56
C GLY A 225 -9.04 7.27 -21.56
N TRP A 226 -10.26 7.00 -21.10
CA TRP A 226 -10.78 5.64 -20.89
C TRP A 226 -11.08 4.88 -22.19
N SER A 227 -11.36 5.57 -23.29
CA SER A 227 -11.64 5.00 -24.61
C SER A 227 -10.41 4.80 -25.49
N SER A 228 -9.22 5.22 -25.01
CA SER A 228 -7.97 5.08 -25.75
C SER A 228 -7.57 3.62 -25.92
N THR A 229 -6.97 3.27 -27.06
CA THR A 229 -6.38 1.95 -27.29
C THR A 229 -5.35 1.57 -26.21
N TRP A 230 -4.59 2.53 -25.73
CA TRP A 230 -3.60 2.37 -24.64
C TRP A 230 -4.24 2.02 -23.28
N THR A 231 -5.54 2.24 -23.13
CA THR A 231 -6.31 1.91 -21.93
C THR A 231 -7.15 0.64 -22.15
N VAL A 232 -7.88 0.58 -23.26
CA VAL A 232 -8.82 -0.52 -23.54
C VAL A 232 -8.13 -1.85 -23.79
N VAL A 233 -7.06 -1.87 -24.59
CA VAL A 233 -6.33 -3.12 -24.90
C VAL A 233 -5.73 -3.75 -23.64
N PRO A 234 -5.03 -3.02 -22.76
CA PRO A 234 -4.58 -3.58 -21.49
C PRO A 234 -5.71 -4.07 -20.58
N PHE A 235 -6.86 -3.40 -20.53
CA PHE A 235 -8.00 -3.90 -19.76
C PHE A 235 -8.58 -5.20 -20.31
N ILE A 236 -8.69 -5.33 -21.63
CA ILE A 236 -9.11 -6.59 -22.26
C ILE A 236 -8.08 -7.69 -21.96
N ALA A 237 -6.80 -7.40 -22.12
CA ALA A 237 -5.73 -8.34 -21.79
C ALA A 237 -5.78 -8.76 -20.31
N ALA A 238 -5.97 -7.80 -19.38
CA ALA A 238 -6.14 -8.07 -17.95
C ALA A 238 -7.35 -8.98 -17.69
N ALA A 239 -8.50 -8.69 -18.30
CA ALA A 239 -9.70 -9.50 -18.14
C ALA A 239 -9.50 -10.94 -18.62
N ILE A 240 -8.87 -11.12 -19.79
CA ILE A 240 -8.57 -12.45 -20.36
C ILE A 240 -7.57 -13.20 -19.47
N LEU A 241 -6.47 -12.55 -19.05
CA LEU A 241 -5.42 -13.18 -18.25
C LEU A 241 -5.91 -13.54 -16.84
N LEU A 242 -6.70 -12.67 -16.20
CA LEU A 242 -7.28 -12.93 -14.88
C LEU A 242 -8.38 -14.00 -14.94
N ALA A 243 -9.18 -14.05 -16.02
CA ALA A 243 -10.12 -15.15 -16.25
C ALA A 243 -9.37 -16.47 -16.49
N ALA A 244 -8.32 -16.46 -17.29
CA ALA A 244 -7.47 -17.64 -17.51
C ALA A 244 -6.83 -18.11 -16.20
N PHE A 245 -6.34 -17.16 -15.35
CA PHE A 245 -5.84 -17.46 -14.02
C PHE A 245 -6.88 -18.19 -13.18
N VAL A 246 -8.11 -17.68 -13.08
CA VAL A 246 -9.17 -18.35 -12.31
C VAL A 246 -9.47 -19.75 -12.85
N LEU A 247 -9.48 -19.94 -14.18
CA LEU A 247 -9.69 -21.25 -14.78
C LEU A 247 -8.54 -22.22 -14.49
N ILE A 248 -7.30 -21.74 -14.50
CA ILE A 248 -6.11 -22.56 -14.16
C ILE A 248 -6.19 -22.97 -12.69
N GLU A 249 -6.44 -22.02 -11.78
CA GLU A 249 -6.55 -22.27 -10.34
C GLU A 249 -7.65 -23.28 -9.97
N THR A 250 -8.77 -23.29 -10.71
CA THR A 250 -9.85 -24.27 -10.50
C THR A 250 -9.46 -25.68 -10.95
N ARG A 251 -8.46 -25.84 -11.77
CA ARG A 251 -8.00 -27.13 -12.35
C ARG A 251 -6.66 -27.57 -11.84
N SER A 252 -5.88 -26.68 -11.24
CA SER A 252 -4.55 -27.00 -10.70
C SER A 252 -4.65 -27.95 -9.50
N VAL A 253 -3.77 -28.95 -9.44
CA VAL A 253 -3.64 -29.86 -8.31
C VAL A 253 -3.05 -29.13 -7.10
N GLU A 254 -2.12 -28.20 -7.34
CA GLU A 254 -1.51 -27.35 -6.33
C GLU A 254 -1.65 -25.88 -6.76
N PRO A 255 -2.81 -25.26 -6.53
CA PRO A 255 -3.08 -23.90 -6.99
C PRO A 255 -2.20 -22.89 -6.25
N LEU A 256 -1.78 -21.83 -6.96
CA LEU A 256 -1.09 -20.67 -6.39
C LEU A 256 -1.98 -19.99 -5.37
N VAL A 257 -3.26 -19.80 -5.72
CA VAL A 257 -4.30 -19.22 -4.86
C VAL A 257 -5.42 -20.23 -4.70
N ARG A 258 -5.53 -20.84 -3.53
CA ARG A 258 -6.70 -21.66 -3.25
C ARG A 258 -7.94 -20.76 -3.21
N LEU A 259 -8.78 -20.82 -4.24
CA LEU A 259 -9.98 -19.96 -4.32
C LEU A 259 -10.92 -20.14 -3.12
N SER A 260 -10.82 -21.26 -2.39
CA SER A 260 -11.53 -21.46 -1.12
C SER A 260 -11.16 -20.46 -0.03
N ILE A 261 -9.98 -19.79 -0.12
CA ILE A 261 -9.57 -18.75 0.84
C ILE A 261 -10.55 -17.56 0.86
N PHE A 262 -11.23 -17.28 -0.27
CA PHE A 262 -12.27 -16.26 -0.33
C PHE A 262 -13.58 -16.64 0.38
N ARG A 263 -13.73 -17.91 0.81
CA ARG A 263 -14.83 -18.34 1.69
C ARG A 263 -14.61 -17.87 3.13
N VAL A 264 -13.36 -17.54 3.50
CA VAL A 264 -13.05 -16.92 4.78
C VAL A 264 -13.58 -15.48 4.75
N ARG A 265 -14.74 -15.29 5.39
CA ARG A 265 -15.47 -14.01 5.31
C ARG A 265 -14.68 -12.82 5.86
N SER A 266 -13.86 -13.02 6.90
CA SER A 266 -12.99 -11.98 7.45
C SER A 266 -11.99 -11.49 6.40
N LEU A 267 -11.31 -12.40 5.70
CA LEU A 267 -10.36 -12.08 4.64
C LEU A 267 -11.04 -11.38 3.45
N LEU A 268 -12.15 -11.92 2.96
CA LEU A 268 -12.90 -11.32 1.84
C LEU A 268 -13.36 -9.90 2.21
N THR A 269 -13.95 -9.74 3.41
CA THR A 269 -14.41 -8.44 3.89
C THR A 269 -13.26 -7.45 4.02
N ALA A 270 -12.12 -7.90 4.59
CA ALA A 270 -10.93 -7.06 4.75
C ALA A 270 -10.38 -6.59 3.39
N ASN A 271 -10.29 -7.50 2.40
CA ASN A 271 -9.81 -7.15 1.06
C ASN A 271 -10.74 -6.17 0.34
N LEU A 272 -12.06 -6.40 0.36
CA LEU A 272 -13.04 -5.50 -0.28
C LEU A 272 -13.08 -4.14 0.43
N ALA A 273 -13.09 -4.13 1.76
CA ALA A 273 -13.10 -2.89 2.53
C ALA A 273 -11.82 -2.09 2.28
N MET A 274 -10.65 -2.75 2.26
CA MET A 274 -9.39 -2.08 2.02
C MET A 274 -9.25 -1.57 0.60
N PHE A 275 -9.69 -2.34 -0.40
CA PHE A 275 -9.76 -1.92 -1.79
C PHE A 275 -10.54 -0.60 -1.93
N LEU A 276 -11.75 -0.53 -1.37
CA LEU A 276 -12.59 0.66 -1.43
C LEU A 276 -12.01 1.83 -0.60
N ALA A 277 -11.51 1.57 0.60
CA ALA A 277 -10.91 2.60 1.44
C ALA A 277 -9.69 3.25 0.77
N PHE A 278 -8.80 2.42 0.19
CA PHE A 278 -7.61 2.93 -0.51
C PHE A 278 -7.96 3.65 -1.81
N SER A 279 -9.06 3.30 -2.48
CA SER A 279 -9.57 4.06 -3.62
C SER A 279 -9.85 5.54 -3.27
N GLY A 280 -10.36 5.82 -2.08
CA GLY A 280 -10.54 7.19 -1.60
C GLY A 280 -9.27 7.83 -1.06
N MET A 281 -8.46 7.06 -0.30
CA MET A 281 -7.29 7.57 0.40
C MET A 281 -6.16 8.01 -0.53
N PHE A 282 -5.86 7.28 -1.60
CA PHE A 282 -4.83 7.68 -2.56
C PHE A 282 -5.19 9.02 -3.23
N ALA A 283 -6.47 9.18 -3.60
CA ALA A 283 -6.96 10.44 -4.15
C ALA A 283 -6.88 11.58 -3.14
N MET A 284 -7.14 11.32 -1.84
CA MET A 284 -6.98 12.30 -0.77
C MET A 284 -5.56 12.87 -0.74
N PHE A 285 -4.55 12.01 -0.71
CA PHE A 285 -3.15 12.46 -0.70
C PHE A 285 -2.81 13.24 -1.97
N PHE A 286 -3.23 12.75 -3.12
CA PHE A 286 -2.93 13.36 -4.40
C PHE A 286 -3.56 14.76 -4.52
N PHE A 287 -4.86 14.91 -4.31
CA PHE A 287 -5.56 16.18 -4.46
C PHE A 287 -5.22 17.18 -3.37
N ASN A 288 -4.99 16.75 -2.11
CA ASN A 288 -4.48 17.63 -1.08
C ASN A 288 -3.07 18.15 -1.40
N SER A 289 -2.20 17.30 -1.98
CA SER A 289 -0.88 17.73 -2.44
C SER A 289 -0.97 18.80 -3.54
N LEU A 290 -1.89 18.64 -4.50
CA LEU A 290 -2.14 19.66 -5.54
C LEU A 290 -2.72 20.94 -4.93
N TYR A 291 -3.72 20.85 -4.05
CA TYR A 291 -4.31 22.00 -3.38
C TYR A 291 -3.26 22.81 -2.60
N ILE A 292 -2.40 22.15 -1.83
CA ILE A 292 -1.34 22.78 -1.06
C ILE A 292 -0.36 23.54 -1.99
N ARG A 293 -0.06 22.97 -3.16
CA ARG A 293 0.88 23.59 -4.11
C ARG A 293 0.25 24.68 -4.96
N GLU A 294 -0.96 24.45 -5.48
CA GLU A 294 -1.61 25.32 -6.46
C GLU A 294 -2.44 26.43 -5.82
N ALA A 295 -3.22 26.11 -4.78
CA ALA A 295 -4.06 27.09 -4.10
C ALA A 295 -3.32 27.80 -2.95
N LEU A 296 -2.58 27.05 -2.10
CA LEU A 296 -1.84 27.67 -0.99
C LEU A 296 -0.45 28.17 -1.40
N GLY A 297 0.04 27.87 -2.60
CA GLY A 297 1.34 28.32 -3.11
C GLY A 297 2.56 27.78 -2.36
N PHE A 298 2.43 26.61 -1.66
CA PHE A 298 3.54 26.06 -0.89
C PHE A 298 4.58 25.40 -1.80
N GLY A 299 5.86 25.64 -1.52
CA GLY A 299 6.94 24.88 -2.14
C GLY A 299 6.99 23.43 -1.68
N ALA A 300 7.77 22.58 -2.36
CA ALA A 300 7.83 21.13 -2.12
C ALA A 300 8.09 20.75 -0.66
N LEU A 301 9.09 21.39 -0.02
CA LEU A 301 9.42 21.13 1.38
C LEU A 301 8.25 21.50 2.32
N LYS A 302 7.65 22.67 2.12
CA LYS A 302 6.52 23.16 2.92
C LYS A 302 5.29 22.27 2.74
N THR A 303 5.08 21.74 1.53
CA THR A 303 4.03 20.74 1.25
C THR A 303 4.25 19.46 2.04
N GLY A 304 5.47 18.94 2.07
CA GLY A 304 5.82 17.77 2.89
C GLY A 304 5.58 18.00 4.40
N LEU A 305 6.05 19.16 4.91
CA LEU A 305 5.84 19.56 6.31
C LEU A 305 4.35 19.69 6.66
N ALA A 306 3.51 20.13 5.72
CA ALA A 306 2.07 20.25 5.90
C ALA A 306 1.37 18.90 6.17
N PHE A 307 1.95 17.78 5.76
CA PHE A 307 1.43 16.44 6.06
C PHE A 307 1.92 15.85 7.39
N LEU A 308 2.88 16.48 8.10
CA LEU A 308 3.38 15.96 9.39
C LEU A 308 2.28 15.81 10.47
N PRO A 309 1.34 16.76 10.65
CA PRO A 309 0.23 16.58 11.58
C PRO A 309 -0.64 15.37 11.24
N PHE A 310 -0.86 15.10 9.95
CA PHE A 310 -1.55 13.91 9.49
C PHE A 310 -0.81 12.64 9.92
N THR A 311 0.50 12.57 9.68
CA THR A 311 1.32 11.43 10.06
C THR A 311 1.30 11.19 11.57
N GLY A 312 1.49 12.24 12.37
CA GLY A 312 1.42 12.16 13.82
C GLY A 312 0.05 11.66 14.31
N GLY A 313 -1.04 12.18 13.73
CA GLY A 313 -2.40 11.75 14.04
C GLY A 313 -2.66 10.28 13.71
N VAL A 314 -2.15 9.78 12.57
CA VAL A 314 -2.24 8.34 12.22
C VAL A 314 -1.50 7.47 13.23
N MET A 315 -0.29 7.85 13.65
CA MET A 315 0.46 7.10 14.66
C MET A 315 -0.29 7.00 15.99
N VAL A 316 -0.83 8.12 16.45
CA VAL A 316 -1.66 8.18 17.67
C VAL A 316 -2.90 7.30 17.52
N SER A 317 -3.62 7.45 16.42
CA SER A 317 -4.85 6.70 16.15
C SER A 317 -4.61 5.19 16.01
N ALA A 318 -3.55 4.78 15.32
CA ALA A 318 -3.17 3.37 15.20
C ALA A 318 -2.81 2.77 16.57
N GLY A 319 -2.13 3.53 17.43
CA GLY A 319 -1.84 3.15 18.82
C GLY A 319 -3.13 2.96 19.65
N ILE A 320 -4.07 3.91 19.56
CA ILE A 320 -5.37 3.82 20.22
C ILE A 320 -6.17 2.62 19.67
N ALA A 321 -6.24 2.46 18.35
CA ALA A 321 -6.95 1.36 17.71
C ALA A 321 -6.39 -0.01 18.10
N SER A 322 -5.05 -0.15 18.23
CA SER A 322 -4.42 -1.39 18.67
C SER A 322 -4.77 -1.78 20.11
N GLY A 323 -5.02 -0.79 20.97
CA GLY A 323 -5.46 -1.02 22.34
C GLY A 323 -6.98 -1.25 22.49
N LEU A 324 -7.78 -0.69 21.58
CA LEU A 324 -9.25 -0.77 21.59
C LEU A 324 -9.78 -1.99 20.86
N ALA A 325 -9.19 -2.37 19.71
CA ALA A 325 -9.70 -3.47 18.90
C ALA A 325 -9.82 -4.81 19.64
N PRO A 326 -8.88 -5.22 20.52
CA PRO A 326 -9.04 -6.43 21.33
C PRO A 326 -10.14 -6.33 22.39
N LYS A 327 -10.54 -5.10 22.82
CA LYS A 327 -11.53 -4.88 23.88
C LYS A 327 -12.95 -4.78 23.37
N ILE A 328 -13.16 -3.98 22.32
CA ILE A 328 -14.50 -3.67 21.78
C ILE A 328 -14.75 -4.28 20.41
N GLY A 329 -13.74 -4.96 19.83
CA GLY A 329 -13.79 -5.59 18.52
C GLY A 329 -13.26 -4.71 17.39
N VAL A 330 -12.84 -5.39 16.32
CA VAL A 330 -12.30 -4.73 15.12
C VAL A 330 -13.36 -3.92 14.37
N ARG A 331 -14.61 -4.39 14.35
CA ARG A 331 -15.72 -3.79 13.59
C ARG A 331 -16.05 -2.36 14.06
N PRO A 332 -16.34 -2.08 15.35
CA PRO A 332 -16.66 -0.70 15.77
C PRO A 332 -15.48 0.25 15.60
N VAL A 333 -14.24 -0.21 15.85
CA VAL A 333 -13.05 0.63 15.69
C VAL A 333 -12.87 1.04 14.24
N ALA A 334 -12.92 0.10 13.29
CA ALA A 334 -12.82 0.40 11.87
C ALA A 334 -13.99 1.23 11.35
N ALA A 335 -15.23 0.99 11.86
CA ALA A 335 -16.40 1.78 11.47
C ALA A 335 -16.25 3.26 11.87
N VAL A 336 -15.82 3.54 13.10
CA VAL A 336 -15.52 4.90 13.53
C VAL A 336 -14.43 5.52 12.67
N GLY A 337 -13.38 4.76 12.35
CA GLY A 337 -12.32 5.21 11.46
C GLY A 337 -12.84 5.61 10.07
N MET A 338 -13.72 4.79 9.47
CA MET A 338 -14.32 5.09 8.16
C MET A 338 -15.22 6.32 8.23
N ILE A 339 -16.01 6.47 9.28
CA ILE A 339 -16.86 7.66 9.47
C ILE A 339 -15.99 8.93 9.57
N LEU A 340 -14.92 8.91 10.37
CA LEU A 340 -14.01 10.05 10.50
C LEU A 340 -13.36 10.37 9.15
N THR A 341 -12.96 9.35 8.38
CA THR A 341 -12.40 9.55 7.04
C THR A 341 -13.41 10.16 6.08
N VAL A 342 -14.68 9.72 6.10
CA VAL A 342 -15.75 10.35 5.29
C VAL A 342 -15.94 11.81 5.67
N ILE A 343 -15.96 12.14 6.99
CA ILE A 343 -16.05 13.53 7.47
C ILE A 343 -14.88 14.36 6.92
N ALA A 344 -13.66 13.83 6.98
CA ALA A 344 -12.49 14.52 6.43
C ALA A 344 -12.62 14.78 4.92
N MET A 345 -13.10 13.80 4.13
CA MET A 345 -13.34 13.98 2.69
C MET A 345 -14.38 15.06 2.41
N ILE A 346 -15.45 15.14 3.24
CA ILE A 346 -16.48 16.19 3.13
C ILE A 346 -15.88 17.56 3.46
N LEU A 347 -14.98 17.65 4.43
CA LEU A 347 -14.28 18.91 4.73
C LEU A 347 -13.39 19.34 3.56
N PHE A 348 -12.62 18.41 2.99
CA PHE A 348 -11.80 18.71 1.80
C PHE A 348 -12.64 19.09 0.57
N ALA A 349 -13.83 18.49 0.39
CA ALA A 349 -14.77 18.86 -0.67
C ALA A 349 -15.36 20.26 -0.52
N ARG A 350 -15.09 20.97 0.57
CA ARG A 350 -15.58 22.33 0.86
C ARG A 350 -14.46 23.35 1.01
N MET A 351 -13.20 22.99 0.72
CA MET A 351 -12.07 23.91 0.84
C MET A 351 -12.22 25.09 -0.13
N PRO A 352 -12.12 26.37 0.34
CA PRO A 352 -12.21 27.53 -0.55
C PRO A 352 -10.97 27.68 -1.40
N VAL A 353 -11.08 28.44 -2.52
CA VAL A 353 -9.95 28.75 -3.39
C VAL A 353 -8.90 29.58 -2.66
N ASP A 354 -9.35 30.56 -1.90
CA ASP A 354 -8.50 31.47 -1.09
C ASP A 354 -8.36 30.95 0.35
N GLY A 355 -8.28 29.64 0.51
CA GLY A 355 -8.22 29.00 1.82
C GLY A 355 -6.89 29.20 2.53
N SER A 356 -6.91 28.90 3.84
CA SER A 356 -5.72 28.87 4.66
C SER A 356 -5.42 27.46 5.15
N TYR A 357 -4.14 27.18 5.34
CA TYR A 357 -3.71 25.88 5.85
C TYR A 357 -4.36 25.53 7.21
N ALA A 358 -4.38 26.52 8.13
CA ALA A 358 -4.77 26.27 9.51
C ALA A 358 -6.28 26.08 9.69
N THR A 359 -7.11 26.82 8.96
CA THR A 359 -8.57 26.80 9.13
C THR A 359 -9.27 25.83 8.18
N ASP A 360 -8.75 25.63 6.97
CA ASP A 360 -9.48 24.92 5.92
C ASP A 360 -8.91 23.52 5.64
N LEU A 361 -7.59 23.35 5.70
CA LEU A 361 -6.94 22.08 5.39
C LEU A 361 -6.63 21.25 6.65
N LEU A 362 -5.99 21.86 7.67
CA LEU A 362 -5.50 21.17 8.85
C LEU A 362 -6.58 20.40 9.63
N PRO A 363 -7.81 20.92 9.85
CA PRO A 363 -8.86 20.17 10.52
C PRO A 363 -9.23 18.87 9.79
N GLY A 364 -9.34 18.94 8.46
CA GLY A 364 -9.58 17.76 7.62
C GLY A 364 -8.43 16.75 7.70
N LEU A 365 -7.17 17.21 7.68
CA LEU A 365 -6.00 16.35 7.84
C LEU A 365 -5.99 15.66 9.22
N LEU A 366 -6.29 16.36 10.31
CA LEU A 366 -6.33 15.79 11.65
C LEU A 366 -7.45 14.75 11.78
N ILE A 367 -8.66 15.06 11.34
CA ILE A 367 -9.79 14.11 11.40
C ILE A 367 -9.51 12.90 10.50
N GLY A 368 -9.03 13.12 9.28
CA GLY A 368 -8.67 12.06 8.34
C GLY A 368 -7.56 11.15 8.87
N SER A 369 -6.57 11.71 9.59
CA SER A 369 -5.50 10.94 10.21
C SER A 369 -6.01 10.01 11.31
N LEU A 370 -6.91 10.50 12.16
CA LEU A 370 -7.57 9.67 13.18
C LEU A 370 -8.39 8.56 12.53
N GLY A 371 -9.08 8.87 11.43
CA GLY A 371 -9.83 7.89 10.64
C GLY A 371 -8.92 6.81 10.06
N MET A 372 -7.85 7.19 9.38
CA MET A 372 -6.95 6.27 8.69
C MET A 372 -6.25 5.30 9.65
N GLY A 373 -5.74 5.78 10.78
CA GLY A 373 -5.11 4.91 11.79
C GLY A 373 -6.10 3.89 12.38
N ALA A 374 -7.36 4.31 12.58
CA ALA A 374 -8.42 3.44 13.07
C ALA A 374 -8.97 2.46 12.02
N ILE A 375 -8.73 2.67 10.71
CA ILE A 375 -9.09 1.75 9.63
C ILE A 375 -8.00 0.70 9.43
N PHE A 376 -6.76 1.15 9.25
CA PHE A 376 -5.68 0.32 8.72
C PHE A 376 -5.37 -0.87 9.62
N MET A 377 -5.17 -0.62 10.92
CA MET A 377 -4.81 -1.66 11.88
C MET A 377 -5.91 -2.74 12.05
N PRO A 378 -7.19 -2.40 12.33
CA PRO A 378 -8.21 -3.43 12.52
C PRO A 378 -8.47 -4.26 11.26
N ILE A 379 -8.44 -3.66 10.06
CA ILE A 379 -8.67 -4.39 8.81
C ILE A 379 -7.48 -5.29 8.49
N THR A 380 -6.24 -4.86 8.77
CA THR A 380 -5.06 -5.72 8.63
C THR A 380 -5.14 -6.92 9.57
N LEU A 381 -5.58 -6.71 10.81
CA LEU A 381 -5.81 -7.79 11.75
C LEU A 381 -6.86 -8.79 11.22
N MET A 382 -7.99 -8.29 10.69
CA MET A 382 -9.02 -9.15 10.07
C MET A 382 -8.49 -9.97 8.89
N ALA A 383 -7.61 -9.40 8.08
CA ALA A 383 -7.04 -10.07 6.91
C ALA A 383 -6.10 -11.21 7.27
N THR A 384 -5.56 -11.24 8.49
CA THR A 384 -4.55 -12.20 8.94
C THR A 384 -5.01 -13.12 10.07
N THR A 385 -6.20 -12.90 10.64
CA THR A 385 -6.75 -13.71 11.74
C THR A 385 -7.57 -14.90 11.22
N GLY A 386 -7.47 -16.05 11.91
CA GLY A 386 -8.22 -17.27 11.58
C GLY A 386 -7.69 -18.01 10.34
N LEU A 387 -6.49 -17.69 9.88
CA LEU A 387 -5.83 -18.34 8.75
C LEU A 387 -4.73 -19.27 9.24
N LYS A 388 -4.52 -20.37 8.52
CA LYS A 388 -3.39 -21.26 8.76
C LYS A 388 -2.07 -20.49 8.47
N ASP A 389 -1.02 -20.85 9.19
CA ASP A 389 0.31 -20.25 8.95
C ASP A 389 0.78 -20.42 7.50
N SER A 390 0.40 -21.52 6.83
CA SER A 390 0.66 -21.77 5.42
C SER A 390 0.03 -20.76 4.46
N ASP A 391 -1.03 -20.06 4.86
CA ASP A 391 -1.79 -19.15 4.01
C ASP A 391 -1.55 -17.67 4.35
N GLN A 392 -0.72 -17.37 5.36
CA GLN A 392 -0.45 -15.98 5.82
C GLN A 392 0.21 -15.11 4.74
N GLY A 393 1.15 -15.65 3.96
CA GLY A 393 1.78 -14.92 2.86
C GLY A 393 0.83 -14.66 1.71
N LEU A 394 -0.01 -15.65 1.36
CA LEU A 394 -1.06 -15.47 0.35
C LEU A 394 -2.06 -14.38 0.79
N ALA A 395 -2.54 -14.43 2.03
CA ALA A 395 -3.45 -13.43 2.57
C ALA A 395 -2.82 -12.03 2.57
N SER A 396 -1.54 -11.95 2.95
CA SER A 396 -0.76 -10.70 2.94
C SER A 396 -0.58 -10.16 1.52
N GLY A 397 -0.31 -11.04 0.55
CA GLY A 397 -0.21 -10.70 -0.87
C GLY A 397 -1.53 -10.16 -1.41
N LEU A 398 -2.65 -10.85 -1.14
CA LEU A 398 -4.00 -10.42 -1.53
C LEU A 398 -4.35 -9.06 -0.92
N PHE A 399 -4.05 -8.87 0.36
CA PHE A 399 -4.33 -7.62 1.08
C PHE A 399 -3.56 -6.43 0.49
N ASN A 400 -2.26 -6.59 0.26
CA ASN A 400 -1.44 -5.56 -0.39
C ASN A 400 -1.88 -5.31 -1.84
N THR A 401 -2.24 -6.36 -2.60
CA THR A 401 -2.78 -6.22 -3.96
C THR A 401 -4.07 -5.41 -3.97
N SER A 402 -4.99 -5.69 -3.02
CA SER A 402 -6.24 -4.94 -2.86
C SER A 402 -6.00 -3.46 -2.61
N GLN A 403 -5.01 -3.10 -1.79
CA GLN A 403 -4.61 -1.71 -1.53
C GLN A 403 -4.10 -1.04 -2.81
N GLN A 404 -3.16 -1.68 -3.51
CA GLN A 404 -2.51 -1.09 -4.67
C GLN A 404 -3.47 -0.94 -5.86
N VAL A 405 -4.24 -1.98 -6.17
CA VAL A 405 -5.23 -1.94 -7.26
C VAL A 405 -6.36 -0.97 -6.91
N GLY A 406 -6.84 -1.00 -5.67
CA GLY A 406 -7.85 -0.06 -5.19
C GLY A 406 -7.38 1.38 -5.29
N GLY A 407 -6.16 1.68 -4.80
CA GLY A 407 -5.57 3.00 -4.87
C GLY A 407 -5.40 3.50 -6.32
N ALA A 408 -4.87 2.66 -7.21
CA ALA A 408 -4.70 3.00 -8.62
C ALA A 408 -6.04 3.23 -9.33
N LEU A 409 -7.02 2.35 -9.12
CA LEU A 409 -8.36 2.49 -9.70
C LEU A 409 -9.07 3.73 -9.18
N GLY A 410 -9.07 3.92 -7.86
CA GLY A 410 -9.70 5.08 -7.23
C GLY A 410 -9.12 6.39 -7.72
N LEU A 411 -7.78 6.50 -7.76
CA LEU A 411 -7.10 7.68 -8.27
C LEU A 411 -7.45 7.93 -9.76
N ALA A 412 -7.46 6.90 -10.61
CA ALA A 412 -7.81 7.04 -12.03
C ALA A 412 -9.26 7.54 -12.22
N ILE A 413 -10.23 6.95 -11.50
CA ILE A 413 -11.65 7.37 -11.55
C ILE A 413 -11.79 8.80 -11.03
N LEU A 414 -11.24 9.11 -9.86
CA LEU A 414 -11.41 10.40 -9.21
C LEU A 414 -10.65 11.52 -9.93
N SER A 415 -9.52 11.22 -10.57
CA SER A 415 -8.83 12.18 -11.45
C SER A 415 -9.65 12.48 -12.70
N THR A 416 -10.33 11.47 -13.27
CA THR A 416 -11.25 11.68 -14.39
C THR A 416 -12.44 12.56 -13.98
N ILE A 417 -13.03 12.29 -12.80
CA ILE A 417 -14.12 13.12 -12.26
C ILE A 417 -13.63 14.56 -12.03
N ALA A 418 -12.46 14.74 -11.41
CA ALA A 418 -11.89 16.08 -11.21
C ALA A 418 -11.72 16.82 -12.54
N THR A 419 -11.08 16.19 -13.53
CA THR A 419 -10.80 16.80 -14.83
C THR A 419 -12.08 17.15 -15.61
N SER A 420 -13.10 16.31 -15.54
CA SER A 420 -14.40 16.56 -16.21
C SER A 420 -15.17 17.73 -15.62
N HIS A 421 -14.87 18.15 -14.39
CA HIS A 421 -15.48 19.30 -13.71
C HIS A 421 -14.52 20.49 -13.59
N THR A 422 -13.36 20.45 -14.24
CA THR A 422 -12.38 21.55 -14.32
C THR A 422 -12.54 22.22 -15.68
N ALA A 423 -13.06 23.44 -15.72
CA ALA A 423 -13.29 24.16 -16.96
C ALA A 423 -11.96 24.60 -17.61
N ASN A 424 -11.02 25.08 -16.81
CA ASN A 424 -9.68 25.47 -17.26
C ASN A 424 -8.62 25.08 -16.23
N GLN A 425 -7.78 24.11 -16.57
CA GLN A 425 -6.71 23.61 -15.67
C GLN A 425 -5.63 24.66 -15.32
N LYS A 426 -5.56 25.77 -16.04
CA LYS A 426 -4.63 26.85 -15.75
C LYS A 426 -5.19 27.86 -14.74
N VAL A 427 -6.47 27.76 -14.39
CA VAL A 427 -7.15 28.61 -13.41
C VAL A 427 -7.31 27.83 -12.11
N VAL A 428 -6.68 28.31 -11.04
CA VAL A 428 -6.67 27.64 -9.73
C VAL A 428 -8.09 27.40 -9.21
N ALA A 429 -8.99 28.36 -9.39
CA ALA A 429 -10.39 28.23 -8.97
C ALA A 429 -11.11 27.04 -9.65
N ASP A 430 -10.88 26.87 -10.94
CA ASP A 430 -11.48 25.77 -11.71
C ASP A 430 -10.87 24.41 -11.29
N ALA A 431 -9.56 24.37 -11.02
CA ALA A 431 -8.90 23.17 -10.52
C ALA A 431 -9.43 22.77 -9.12
N VAL A 432 -9.55 23.73 -8.19
CA VAL A 432 -10.12 23.48 -6.86
C VAL A 432 -11.57 23.01 -6.95
N HIS A 433 -12.37 23.57 -7.87
CA HIS A 433 -13.73 23.07 -8.13
C HIS A 433 -13.73 21.60 -8.57
N GLY A 434 -12.83 21.19 -9.45
CA GLY A 434 -12.64 19.79 -9.83
C GLY A 434 -12.24 18.90 -8.62
N PHE A 435 -11.37 19.40 -7.72
CA PHE A 435 -10.97 18.68 -6.52
C PHE A 435 -12.14 18.42 -5.56
N HIS A 436 -13.12 19.33 -5.46
CA HIS A 436 -14.32 19.13 -4.64
C HIS A 436 -15.09 17.87 -5.06
N TYR A 437 -15.27 17.66 -6.38
CA TYR A 437 -15.94 16.45 -6.90
C TYR A 437 -15.10 15.19 -6.66
N ALA A 438 -13.78 15.28 -6.78
CA ALA A 438 -12.91 14.16 -6.47
C ALA A 438 -12.99 13.76 -4.98
N PHE A 439 -12.97 14.72 -4.05
CA PHE A 439 -13.14 14.45 -2.63
C PHE A 439 -14.53 13.91 -2.29
N ALA A 440 -15.59 14.41 -2.94
CA ALA A 440 -16.94 13.86 -2.79
C ALA A 440 -17.00 12.39 -3.26
N GLY A 441 -16.39 12.07 -4.41
CA GLY A 441 -16.25 10.70 -4.88
C GLY A 441 -15.39 9.82 -3.95
N ALA A 442 -14.33 10.36 -3.37
CA ALA A 442 -13.53 9.67 -2.35
C ALA A 442 -14.35 9.35 -1.10
N ALA A 443 -15.21 10.27 -0.65
CA ALA A 443 -16.14 10.03 0.45
C ALA A 443 -17.10 8.87 0.14
N VAL A 444 -17.59 8.76 -1.10
CA VAL A 444 -18.44 7.65 -1.53
C VAL A 444 -17.69 6.32 -1.48
N PHE A 445 -16.46 6.23 -1.95
CA PHE A 445 -15.66 5.01 -1.85
C PHE A 445 -15.46 4.54 -0.41
N VAL A 446 -15.13 5.47 0.51
CA VAL A 446 -14.95 5.14 1.93
C VAL A 446 -16.29 4.79 2.60
N ALA A 447 -17.38 5.44 2.23
CA ALA A 447 -18.71 5.08 2.72
C ALA A 447 -19.14 3.69 2.23
N LEU A 448 -18.85 3.33 0.98
CA LEU A 448 -19.08 1.97 0.46
C LEU A 448 -18.22 0.95 1.21
N SER A 449 -16.97 1.28 1.55
CA SER A 449 -16.12 0.44 2.40
C SER A 449 -16.78 0.15 3.76
N LEU A 450 -17.36 1.18 4.40
CA LEU A 450 -18.12 1.03 5.64
C LEU A 450 -19.34 0.12 5.46
N VAL A 451 -20.11 0.31 4.40
CA VAL A 451 -21.28 -0.53 4.10
C VAL A 451 -20.88 -1.98 3.89
N VAL A 452 -19.84 -2.24 3.11
CA VAL A 452 -19.30 -3.60 2.87
C VAL A 452 -18.87 -4.24 4.19
N MET A 453 -18.13 -3.52 5.01
CA MET A 453 -17.66 -4.03 6.30
C MET A 453 -18.84 -4.35 7.23
N VAL A 454 -19.83 -3.46 7.34
CA VAL A 454 -20.99 -3.66 8.22
C VAL A 454 -21.91 -4.77 7.71
N ALA A 455 -22.09 -4.89 6.39
CA ALA A 455 -22.99 -5.90 5.79
C ALA A 455 -22.41 -7.32 5.81
N LEU A 456 -21.11 -7.46 5.51
CA LEU A 456 -20.46 -8.77 5.41
C LEU A 456 -19.97 -9.30 6.75
N LEU A 457 -19.54 -8.43 7.67
CA LEU A 457 -19.04 -8.81 8.97
C LEU A 457 -20.18 -8.82 10.00
N ARG A 458 -20.86 -9.95 10.16
CA ARG A 458 -21.90 -10.11 11.17
C ARG A 458 -21.31 -10.25 12.57
N ALA A 459 -22.08 -9.88 13.62
CA ALA A 459 -21.64 -9.91 15.02
C ALA A 459 -21.12 -11.30 15.48
N HIS A 460 -21.71 -12.37 14.99
CA HIS A 460 -21.28 -13.76 15.25
C HIS A 460 -19.82 -14.03 14.75
N HIS A 461 -19.42 -13.54 13.58
CA HIS A 461 -18.05 -13.70 13.06
C HIS A 461 -17.04 -12.87 13.85
N VAL A 462 -17.46 -11.69 14.37
CA VAL A 462 -16.62 -10.86 15.25
C VAL A 462 -16.39 -11.58 16.57
N ALA A 463 -17.41 -12.21 17.14
CA ALA A 463 -17.27 -12.98 18.36
C ALA A 463 -16.34 -14.19 18.20
N GLN A 464 -16.36 -14.87 17.05
CA GLN A 464 -15.40 -15.93 16.74
C GLN A 464 -13.96 -15.40 16.65
N ILE A 465 -13.73 -14.33 15.90
CA ILE A 465 -12.41 -13.68 15.79
C ILE A 465 -11.91 -13.23 17.18
N GLN A 466 -12.81 -12.73 18.04
CA GLN A 466 -12.46 -12.32 19.40
C GLN A 466 -12.20 -13.51 20.33
N ALA A 467 -12.96 -14.60 20.22
CA ALA A 467 -12.76 -15.82 20.98
C ALA A 467 -11.43 -16.50 20.60
N GLU A 468 -11.16 -16.63 19.30
CA GLU A 468 -9.90 -17.16 18.75
C GLU A 468 -8.70 -16.31 19.19
N ALA A 469 -8.84 -14.96 19.16
CA ALA A 469 -7.82 -14.04 19.65
C ALA A 469 -7.62 -14.09 21.18
N ALA A 470 -8.61 -14.53 21.94
CA ALA A 470 -8.55 -14.66 23.39
C ALA A 470 -8.00 -16.02 23.85
N GLU A 471 -8.28 -17.09 23.10
CA GLU A 471 -7.93 -18.48 23.45
C GLU A 471 -6.54 -18.91 22.97
N GLY A 472 -5.88 -18.12 22.09
CA GLY A 472 -4.49 -18.39 21.63
C GLY A 472 -4.32 -19.71 20.86
N GLY A 473 -5.39 -20.25 20.28
CA GLY A 473 -5.38 -21.54 19.60
C GLY A 473 -6.13 -21.55 18.28
N ALA A 474 -5.58 -22.22 17.28
CA ALA A 474 -6.23 -22.46 16.01
C ALA A 474 -7.44 -23.38 16.18
N VAL A 475 -8.64 -22.89 15.88
CA VAL A 475 -9.86 -23.71 15.84
C VAL A 475 -9.87 -24.53 14.54
N PRO A 476 -10.15 -25.84 14.58
CA PRO A 476 -10.29 -26.64 13.37
C PRO A 476 -11.47 -26.15 12.54
N VAL A 477 -11.21 -25.80 11.28
CA VAL A 477 -12.26 -25.50 10.31
C VAL A 477 -12.98 -26.80 9.97
N ALA A 478 -14.25 -26.92 10.35
CA ALA A 478 -15.17 -27.97 9.93
C ALA A 478 -15.69 -27.69 8.50
#